data_1ca1d8384d9fecd7904e6177157100a9
#
_entry.id   1ca1d8384d9fecd7904e6177157100a9
#
_cell.length_a   1.000
_cell.length_b   1.000
_cell.length_c   1.000
_cell.angle_alpha   90.00
_cell.angle_beta   90.00
_cell.angle_gamma   90.00
#
_symmetry.space_group_name_H-M   'P 1'
#
loop_
_entity.id
_entity.type
_entity.pdbx_description
1 polymer ?
#
loop_
_entity_poly.entity_id
_entity_poly.type
_entity_poly.pdbx_seq_one_letter_code
_entity_poly.pdbx_strand_id
1 'polypeptide(L)'
;MLESVVMKAALLVESLTGNTWKAAELVAANLQQAGWGITGLSKVRKPDHASIQQADLVLIGTWTHGLFVVGQAPAGAASISQLPAMRGKRAAVFCTFALNPAKTLDKLTGAVAGLGADVIGGFAMNRRNLAANAEQFAMRLLDAVPARS
;
A
#
# COMPACT_ATOMS: atom_id res chain seq x y z
N MET A 1 -20.66 -15.34 23.26
CA MET A 1 -20.45 -15.41 21.81
C MET A 1 -19.13 -14.73 21.45
N LEU A 2 -18.30 -15.44 20.75
CA LEU A 2 -17.01 -14.88 20.35
C LEU A 2 -17.20 -14.01 19.11
N GLU A 3 -16.83 -12.76 19.24
CA GLU A 3 -16.79 -11.89 18.07
C GLU A 3 -15.61 -12.28 17.19
N SER A 4 -15.84 -12.44 15.91
CA SER A 4 -14.75 -12.66 14.98
C SER A 4 -13.94 -11.37 14.87
N VAL A 5 -12.62 -11.48 15.04
CA VAL A 5 -11.72 -10.36 14.88
C VAL A 5 -11.53 -10.11 13.39
N VAL A 6 -12.08 -9.02 12.89
CA VAL A 6 -11.93 -8.62 11.49
C VAL A 6 -10.62 -7.88 11.34
N MET A 7 -9.75 -8.36 10.45
CA MET A 7 -8.55 -7.63 10.08
C MET A 7 -8.93 -6.38 9.31
N LYS A 8 -8.23 -5.27 9.59
CA LYS A 8 -8.54 -3.98 9.00
C LYS A 8 -7.32 -3.41 8.31
N ALA A 9 -7.52 -2.86 7.13
CA ALA A 9 -6.46 -2.22 6.36
C ALA A 9 -6.82 -0.77 6.05
N ALA A 10 -5.81 0.09 6.07
CA ALA A 10 -5.89 1.45 5.57
C ALA A 10 -4.96 1.57 4.37
N LEU A 11 -5.37 2.31 3.36
CA LEU A 11 -4.58 2.52 2.16
C LEU A 11 -4.24 4.00 2.00
N LEU A 12 -2.98 4.28 1.75
CA LEU A 12 -2.46 5.61 1.48
C LEU A 12 -1.82 5.61 0.11
N VAL A 13 -2.25 6.52 -0.76
CA VAL A 13 -1.90 6.47 -2.17
C VAL A 13 -1.40 7.81 -2.67
N GLU A 14 -0.30 7.77 -3.42
CA GLU A 14 0.13 8.89 -4.25
C GLU A 14 -0.08 8.48 -5.70
N SER A 15 -0.95 9.21 -6.42
CA SER A 15 -1.33 8.87 -7.78
C SER A 15 -1.34 10.10 -8.66
N LEU A 16 -0.72 10.02 -9.83
CA LEU A 16 -0.72 11.12 -10.80
C LEU A 16 -1.86 11.00 -11.81
N THR A 17 -1.97 9.83 -12.45
CA THR A 17 -2.93 9.60 -13.54
C THR A 17 -4.10 8.71 -13.15
N GLY A 18 -4.19 8.31 -11.89
CA GLY A 18 -5.26 7.46 -11.41
C GLY A 18 -4.96 5.97 -11.41
N ASN A 19 -3.87 5.52 -12.02
CA ASN A 19 -3.52 4.08 -12.07
C ASN A 19 -3.24 3.52 -10.69
N THR A 20 -2.47 4.23 -9.88
CA THR A 20 -2.16 3.78 -8.52
C THR A 20 -3.40 3.80 -7.65
N TRP A 21 -4.24 4.80 -7.83
CA TRP A 21 -5.51 4.87 -7.11
C TRP A 21 -6.42 3.70 -7.49
N LYS A 22 -6.51 3.42 -8.79
CA LYS A 22 -7.28 2.28 -9.28
C LYS A 22 -6.75 0.97 -8.72
N ALA A 23 -5.42 0.81 -8.67
CA ALA A 23 -4.79 -0.36 -8.07
C ALA A 23 -5.19 -0.50 -6.60
N ALA A 24 -5.18 0.60 -5.85
CA ALA A 24 -5.57 0.59 -4.43
C ALA A 24 -7.03 0.19 -4.25
N GLU A 25 -7.93 0.71 -5.10
CA GLU A 25 -9.33 0.34 -5.06
C GLU A 25 -9.53 -1.15 -5.31
N LEU A 26 -8.80 -1.70 -6.27
CA LEU A 26 -8.87 -3.13 -6.59
C LEU A 26 -8.33 -4.01 -5.46
N VAL A 27 -7.22 -3.59 -4.83
CA VAL A 27 -6.69 -4.31 -3.66
C VAL A 27 -7.69 -4.27 -2.51
N ALA A 28 -8.25 -3.11 -2.23
CA ALA A 28 -9.26 -2.96 -1.17
C ALA A 28 -10.47 -3.86 -1.42
N ALA A 29 -10.96 -3.91 -2.66
CA ALA A 29 -12.10 -4.77 -3.01
C ALA A 29 -11.77 -6.25 -2.78
N ASN A 30 -10.58 -6.69 -3.17
CA ASN A 30 -10.15 -8.07 -2.97
C ASN A 30 -10.04 -8.43 -1.48
N LEU A 31 -9.51 -7.52 -0.67
CA LEU A 31 -9.43 -7.72 0.77
C LEU A 31 -10.81 -7.78 1.42
N GLN A 32 -11.73 -6.91 0.98
CA GLN A 32 -13.11 -6.92 1.47
C GLN A 32 -13.82 -8.22 1.13
N GLN A 33 -13.61 -8.76 -0.05
CA GLN A 33 -14.17 -10.06 -0.45
C GLN A 33 -13.66 -11.19 0.43
N ALA A 34 -12.46 -11.05 0.97
CA ALA A 34 -11.87 -12.03 1.88
C ALA A 34 -12.26 -11.80 3.34
N GLY A 35 -13.13 -10.84 3.62
CA GLY A 35 -13.63 -10.58 4.96
C GLY A 35 -12.92 -9.48 5.73
N TRP A 36 -11.96 -8.80 5.11
CA TRP A 36 -11.26 -7.69 5.76
C TRP A 36 -12.11 -6.42 5.75
N GLY A 37 -11.94 -5.59 6.77
CA GLY A 37 -12.48 -4.24 6.79
C GLY A 37 -11.48 -3.25 6.20
N ILE A 38 -11.97 -2.23 5.52
CA ILE A 38 -11.15 -1.14 5.01
C ILE A 38 -11.47 0.10 5.84
N THR A 39 -10.51 0.58 6.60
CA THR A 39 -10.72 1.73 7.49
C THR A 39 -10.67 3.05 6.74
N GLY A 40 -9.98 3.10 5.61
CA GLY A 40 -9.95 4.27 4.77
C GLY A 40 -9.04 4.10 3.56
N LEU A 41 -9.28 4.93 2.56
CA LEU A 41 -8.47 5.05 1.36
C LEU A 41 -8.25 6.54 1.16
N SER A 42 -7.03 7.02 1.40
CA SER A 42 -6.72 8.44 1.40
C SER A 42 -5.44 8.73 0.63
N LYS A 43 -5.22 10.00 0.35
CA LYS A 43 -4.00 10.45 -0.33
C LYS A 43 -2.87 10.58 0.69
N VAL A 44 -1.66 10.22 0.26
CA VAL A 44 -0.47 10.41 1.10
C VAL A 44 -0.33 11.86 1.56
N ARG A 45 -0.65 12.81 0.70
CA ARG A 45 -0.56 14.24 1.01
C ARG A 45 -1.63 14.71 1.99
N LYS A 46 -2.71 13.96 2.12
CA LYS A 46 -3.81 14.30 3.02
C LYS A 46 -4.30 13.02 3.69
N PRO A 47 -3.47 12.45 4.57
CA PRO A 47 -3.79 11.15 5.17
C PRO A 47 -4.93 11.25 6.17
N ASP A 48 -5.74 10.21 6.21
CA ASP A 48 -6.76 10.05 7.24
C ASP A 48 -6.10 9.37 8.45
N HIS A 49 -5.75 10.16 9.45
CA HIS A 49 -5.05 9.66 10.64
C HIS A 49 -5.88 8.64 11.41
N ALA A 50 -7.19 8.83 11.49
CA ALA A 50 -8.07 7.89 12.19
C ALA A 50 -8.05 6.51 11.53
N SER A 51 -8.06 6.46 10.20
CA SER A 51 -8.02 5.20 9.48
C SER A 51 -6.71 4.46 9.71
N ILE A 52 -5.59 5.20 9.79
CA ILE A 52 -4.29 4.60 10.08
C ILE A 52 -4.28 3.99 11.48
N GLN A 53 -4.79 4.71 12.46
CA GLN A 53 -4.82 4.22 13.85
C GLN A 53 -5.65 2.96 14.00
N GLN A 54 -6.76 2.87 13.28
CA GLN A 54 -7.69 1.74 13.38
C GLN A 54 -7.22 0.52 12.59
N ALA A 55 -6.24 0.67 11.71
CA ALA A 55 -5.80 -0.39 10.83
C ALA A 55 -4.83 -1.34 11.51
N ASP A 56 -4.94 -2.63 11.20
CA ASP A 56 -3.96 -3.65 11.54
C ASP A 56 -2.83 -3.70 10.52
N LEU A 57 -3.11 -3.28 9.28
CA LEU A 57 -2.17 -3.23 8.18
C LEU A 57 -2.35 -1.92 7.43
N VAL A 58 -1.25 -1.22 7.17
CA VAL A 58 -1.26 0.01 6.38
C VAL A 58 -0.61 -0.29 5.03
N LEU A 59 -1.34 -0.01 3.95
CA LEU A 59 -0.84 -0.20 2.59
C LEU A 59 -0.51 1.16 2.01
N ILE A 60 0.70 1.31 1.50
CA ILE A 60 1.17 2.57 0.93
C ILE A 60 1.59 2.33 -0.50
N GLY A 61 0.96 3.05 -1.42
CA GLY A 61 1.21 2.89 -2.84
C GLY A 61 1.58 4.17 -3.54
N THR A 62 2.44 4.05 -4.53
CA THR A 62 2.86 5.17 -5.36
C THR A 62 3.07 4.72 -6.80
N TRP A 63 3.23 5.67 -7.71
CA TRP A 63 3.60 5.40 -9.10
C TRP A 63 5.10 5.58 -9.28
N THR A 64 5.67 4.88 -10.27
CA THR A 64 7.08 5.03 -10.60
C THR A 64 7.30 6.35 -11.32
N HIS A 65 8.22 7.16 -10.82
CA HIS A 65 8.48 8.51 -11.33
C HIS A 65 9.31 8.47 -12.61
N GLY A 66 8.71 8.93 -13.72
CA GLY A 66 9.42 9.18 -14.97
C GLY A 66 10.13 7.99 -15.62
N LEU A 67 9.92 7.76 -16.91
CA LEU A 67 10.54 6.67 -17.65
C LEU A 67 12.01 6.92 -17.99
N PHE A 68 12.37 8.19 -18.11
CA PHE A 68 13.68 8.59 -18.65
C PHE A 68 14.57 9.23 -17.61
N VAL A 69 14.18 9.21 -16.37
CA VAL A 69 14.96 9.80 -15.28
C VAL A 69 15.93 8.76 -14.73
N VAL A 70 17.21 9.09 -14.74
CA VAL A 70 18.24 8.21 -14.13
C VAL A 70 17.96 8.12 -12.64
N GLY A 71 17.85 6.88 -12.12
CA GLY A 71 17.57 6.67 -10.72
C GLY A 71 16.12 7.00 -10.38
N GLN A 72 15.17 6.25 -10.96
CA GLN A 72 13.74 6.40 -10.65
C GLN A 72 13.49 6.38 -9.15
N ALA A 73 12.68 7.30 -8.67
CA ALA A 73 12.32 7.41 -7.26
C ALA A 73 10.80 7.26 -7.09
N PRO A 74 10.33 6.87 -5.89
CA PRO A 74 8.91 6.86 -5.62
C PRO A 74 8.35 8.28 -5.73
N ALA A 75 7.27 8.45 -6.48
CA ALA A 75 6.57 9.72 -6.51
C ALA A 75 6.00 10.00 -5.13
N GLY A 76 6.08 11.25 -4.71
CA GLY A 76 5.58 11.63 -3.39
C GLY A 76 6.47 11.20 -2.22
N ALA A 77 7.73 10.84 -2.48
CA ALA A 77 8.65 10.38 -1.42
C ALA A 77 8.74 11.36 -0.26
N ALA A 78 8.79 12.67 -0.54
CA ALA A 78 8.81 13.69 0.51
C ALA A 78 7.54 13.68 1.34
N SER A 79 6.39 13.51 0.69
CA SER A 79 5.10 13.44 1.40
C SER A 79 4.99 12.17 2.24
N ILE A 80 5.54 11.05 1.73
CA ILE A 80 5.55 9.80 2.47
C ILE A 80 6.36 9.95 3.75
N SER A 81 7.54 10.57 3.69
CA SER A 81 8.38 10.75 4.87
C SER A 81 7.76 11.70 5.91
N GLN A 82 6.75 12.47 5.53
CA GLN A 82 6.01 13.34 6.44
C GLN A 82 4.79 12.67 7.08
N LEU A 83 4.48 11.43 6.72
CA LEU A 83 3.40 10.69 7.35
C LEU A 83 3.69 10.50 8.85
N PRO A 84 2.64 10.29 9.66
CA PRO A 84 2.85 10.07 11.09
C PRO A 84 3.68 8.82 11.35
N ALA A 85 4.36 8.80 12.50
CA ALA A 85 5.13 7.64 12.92
C ALA A 85 4.22 6.41 13.01
N MET A 86 4.75 5.27 12.58
CA MET A 86 3.97 4.01 12.48
C MET A 86 4.60 2.89 13.30
N ARG A 87 5.12 3.22 14.48
CA ARG A 87 5.75 2.22 15.35
C ARG A 87 4.74 1.15 15.75
N GLY A 88 5.14 -0.10 15.60
CA GLY A 88 4.29 -1.23 15.94
C GLY A 88 3.22 -1.54 14.91
N LYS A 89 3.16 -0.79 13.82
CA LYS A 89 2.23 -1.07 12.72
C LYS A 89 2.90 -1.92 11.66
N ARG A 90 2.18 -2.90 11.16
CA ARG A 90 2.59 -3.62 9.95
C ARG A 90 2.20 -2.78 8.74
N ALA A 91 3.06 -2.79 7.75
CA ALA A 91 2.82 -2.08 6.49
C ALA A 91 3.24 -2.94 5.32
N ALA A 92 2.62 -2.73 4.19
CA ALA A 92 3.07 -3.28 2.92
C ALA A 92 3.04 -2.16 1.89
N VAL A 93 3.88 -2.29 0.88
CA VAL A 93 4.04 -1.24 -0.12
C VAL A 93 3.72 -1.78 -1.51
N PHE A 94 3.26 -0.91 -2.39
CA PHE A 94 3.07 -1.27 -3.78
C PHE A 94 3.38 -0.07 -4.67
N CYS A 95 3.76 -0.35 -5.90
CA CYS A 95 3.94 0.70 -6.89
C CYS A 95 3.33 0.26 -8.22
N THR A 96 2.97 1.23 -9.04
CA THR A 96 2.53 0.97 -10.40
C THR A 96 3.61 1.44 -11.37
N PHE A 97 3.75 0.76 -12.49
CA PHE A 97 4.75 1.09 -13.49
C PHE A 97 4.23 0.80 -14.90
N ALA A 98 4.85 1.47 -15.88
CA ALA A 98 4.53 1.28 -17.29
C ALA A 98 5.44 0.24 -17.95
N LEU A 99 6.75 0.41 -17.81
CA LEU A 99 7.75 -0.45 -18.42
C LEU A 99 8.60 -1.19 -17.40
N ASN A 100 9.09 -0.47 -16.40
CA ASN A 100 10.02 -1.04 -15.42
C ASN A 100 9.88 -0.28 -14.10
N PRO A 101 9.64 -0.99 -12.99
CA PRO A 101 9.56 -0.34 -11.67
C PRO A 101 10.94 0.08 -11.14
N ALA A 102 12.02 -0.43 -11.71
CA ALA A 102 13.39 -0.19 -11.24
C ALA A 102 13.49 -0.43 -9.72
N LYS A 103 14.06 0.51 -8.98
CA LYS A 103 14.22 0.41 -7.52
C LYS A 103 13.11 1.12 -6.74
N THR A 104 12.01 1.46 -7.41
CA THR A 104 10.92 2.21 -6.78
C THR A 104 10.39 1.48 -5.54
N LEU A 105 10.18 0.19 -5.65
CA LEU A 105 9.64 -0.60 -4.55
C LEU A 105 10.60 -0.62 -3.35
N ASP A 106 11.90 -0.79 -3.61
CA ASP A 106 12.91 -0.79 -2.54
C ASP A 106 12.99 0.58 -1.85
N LYS A 107 12.95 1.66 -2.62
CA LYS A 107 12.97 3.01 -2.08
C LYS A 107 11.72 3.32 -1.25
N LEU A 108 10.57 2.87 -1.74
CA LEU A 108 9.32 3.03 -1.01
C LEU A 108 9.34 2.25 0.29
N THR A 109 9.83 1.02 0.25
CA THR A 109 10.00 0.18 1.44
C THR A 109 10.86 0.91 2.47
N GLY A 110 11.99 1.47 2.05
CA GLY A 110 12.88 2.22 2.94
C GLY A 110 12.22 3.45 3.55
N ALA A 111 11.45 4.19 2.76
CA ALA A 111 10.74 5.37 3.24
C ALA A 111 9.69 5.01 4.31
N VAL A 112 8.94 3.95 4.09
CA VAL A 112 7.91 3.50 5.03
C VAL A 112 8.54 2.89 6.28
N ALA A 113 9.60 2.10 6.14
CA ALA A 113 10.36 1.58 7.28
C ALA A 113 10.91 2.72 8.14
N GLY A 114 11.30 3.82 7.51
CA GLY A 114 11.78 5.01 8.22
C GLY A 114 10.72 5.64 9.14
N LEU A 115 9.44 5.35 8.93
CA LEU A 115 8.37 5.79 9.81
C LEU A 115 8.21 4.90 11.05
N GLY A 116 8.99 3.84 11.15
CA GLY A 116 8.92 2.88 12.24
C GLY A 116 8.02 1.69 11.99
N ALA A 117 7.41 1.60 10.81
CA ALA A 117 6.54 0.48 10.46
C ALA A 117 7.35 -0.80 10.20
N ASP A 118 6.72 -1.94 10.50
CA ASP A 118 7.23 -3.23 10.11
C ASP A 118 6.72 -3.54 8.69
N VAL A 119 7.58 -3.36 7.70
CA VAL A 119 7.21 -3.58 6.29
C VAL A 119 7.31 -5.07 5.98
N ILE A 120 6.16 -5.70 5.82
CA ILE A 120 6.08 -7.15 5.64
C ILE A 120 6.21 -7.60 4.18
N GLY A 121 6.14 -6.68 3.24
CA GLY A 121 6.28 -7.02 1.83
C GLY A 121 5.93 -5.89 0.90
N GLY A 122 6.09 -6.15 -0.39
CA GLY A 122 5.77 -5.18 -1.43
C GLY A 122 5.46 -5.86 -2.75
N PHE A 123 4.86 -5.11 -3.65
CA PHE A 123 4.46 -5.61 -4.95
C PHE A 123 4.52 -4.50 -6.00
N ALA A 124 5.16 -4.79 -7.13
CA ALA A 124 5.18 -3.89 -8.28
C ALA A 124 4.10 -4.33 -9.26
N MET A 125 3.20 -3.42 -9.64
CA MET A 125 2.07 -3.71 -10.49
C MET A 125 2.23 -3.07 -11.85
N ASN A 126 2.17 -3.88 -12.92
CA ASN A 126 2.13 -3.35 -14.27
C ASN A 126 0.77 -2.70 -14.50
N ARG A 127 0.75 -1.43 -14.91
CA ARG A 127 -0.50 -0.69 -15.11
C ARG A 127 -1.42 -1.32 -16.17
N ARG A 128 -0.87 -2.17 -17.04
CA ARG A 128 -1.66 -2.86 -18.06
C ARG A 128 -2.44 -4.05 -17.51
N ASN A 129 -2.06 -4.54 -16.33
CA ASN A 129 -2.66 -5.73 -15.71
C ASN A 129 -3.02 -5.47 -14.25
N LEU A 130 -3.60 -4.31 -13.95
CA LEU A 130 -3.88 -3.91 -12.57
C LEU A 130 -4.78 -4.89 -11.84
N ALA A 131 -5.83 -5.38 -12.50
CA ALA A 131 -6.78 -6.29 -11.83
C ALA A 131 -6.11 -7.58 -11.38
N ALA A 132 -5.32 -8.21 -12.26
CA ALA A 132 -4.61 -9.45 -11.95
C ALA A 132 -3.53 -9.21 -10.89
N ASN A 133 -2.78 -8.12 -11.02
CA ASN A 133 -1.73 -7.79 -10.06
C ASN A 133 -2.29 -7.44 -8.69
N ALA A 134 -3.40 -6.72 -8.63
CA ALA A 134 -4.05 -6.38 -7.36
C ALA A 134 -4.55 -7.63 -6.64
N GLU A 135 -5.11 -8.58 -7.39
CA GLU A 135 -5.54 -9.86 -6.83
C GLU A 135 -4.35 -10.64 -6.26
N GLN A 136 -3.24 -10.72 -6.99
CA GLN A 136 -2.04 -11.40 -6.52
C GLN A 136 -1.50 -10.75 -5.24
N PHE A 137 -1.46 -9.42 -5.21
CA PHE A 137 -0.99 -8.70 -4.03
C PHE A 137 -1.89 -8.98 -2.83
N ALA A 138 -3.21 -8.91 -3.02
CA ALA A 138 -4.16 -9.20 -1.95
C ALA A 138 -3.97 -10.63 -1.42
N MET A 139 -3.81 -11.61 -2.30
CA MET A 139 -3.57 -13.00 -1.88
C MET A 139 -2.30 -13.16 -1.05
N ARG A 140 -1.22 -12.48 -1.45
CA ARG A 140 0.03 -12.50 -0.67
C ARG A 140 -0.15 -11.86 0.69
N LEU A 141 -0.92 -10.78 0.78
CA LEU A 141 -1.21 -10.12 2.05
C LEU A 141 -2.02 -11.04 2.98
N LEU A 142 -3.00 -11.74 2.43
CA LEU A 142 -3.81 -12.68 3.20
C LEU A 142 -2.98 -13.82 3.77
N ASP A 143 -1.97 -14.28 3.01
CA ASP A 143 -1.06 -15.32 3.48
C ASP A 143 -0.07 -14.79 4.53
N ALA A 144 0.41 -13.56 4.35
CA ALA A 144 1.41 -12.97 5.23
C ALA A 144 0.82 -12.48 6.56
N VAL A 145 -0.46 -12.11 6.57
CA VAL A 145 -1.14 -11.59 7.77
C VAL A 145 -2.35 -12.48 8.06
N PRO A 146 -2.12 -13.63 8.68
CA PRO A 146 -3.23 -14.54 9.00
C PRO A 146 -4.19 -13.89 9.98
N ALA A 147 -5.45 -14.27 9.87
CA ALA A 147 -6.47 -13.81 10.79
C ALA A 147 -6.08 -14.17 12.22
N ARG A 148 -6.32 -13.25 13.14
CA ARG A 148 -6.10 -13.52 14.55
C ARG A 148 -7.15 -14.53 15.03
N SER A 149 -6.66 -15.56 15.65
CA SER A 149 -7.54 -16.52 16.32
C SER A 149 -7.92 -15.99 17.69
#